data_32304226d7b33dfb544ccda8955d9dbf
#
_entry.id   32304226d7b33dfb544ccda8955d9dbf
#
_cell.length_a   1.000
_cell.length_b   1.000
_cell.length_c   1.000
_cell.angle_alpha   90.00
_cell.angle_beta   90.00
_cell.angle_gamma   90.00
#
_symmetry.space_group_name_H-M   'P 1'
#
loop_
_entity.id
_entity.type
_entity.pdbx_description
1 polymer ?
#
loop_
_entity_poly.entity_id
_entity_poly.type
_entity_poly.pdbx_seq_one_letter_code
_entity_poly.pdbx_strand_id
1 'polypeptide(L)'
;MVYPIPPEDNLPQKFPKIPLDRRAYAFLIDFASIWFLSSFANSSPVLQFFLFLLIWWCLRVLLVAQNQGQSLGRWSLDMKVIDLQLQRLPGILELSKREAIAGGGAALMMVGLNTFFGNPLSLILLSSPLFADCGMAIGDEQLNRAFHDRIGGTIVIPTRRGFSLDLRLRRLWYQVKGRMRR
;
A
#
# COMPACT_ATOMS: atom_id res chain seq x y z
N MET A 1 11.30 -17.30 22.11
CA MET A 1 12.48 -16.44 22.26
C MET A 1 12.14 -15.11 21.60
N VAL A 2 11.97 -14.07 22.41
CA VAL A 2 11.79 -12.70 21.89
C VAL A 2 13.20 -12.14 21.69
N TYR A 3 13.65 -12.01 20.46
CA TYR A 3 14.89 -11.30 20.16
C TYR A 3 14.70 -9.82 20.49
N PRO A 4 15.60 -9.18 21.24
CA PRO A 4 15.53 -7.75 21.51
C PRO A 4 15.62 -7.01 20.17
N ILE A 5 14.68 -6.08 19.94
CA ILE A 5 14.71 -5.16 18.80
C ILE A 5 15.98 -4.30 18.96
N PRO A 6 16.92 -4.31 18.01
CA PRO A 6 18.08 -3.43 18.10
C PRO A 6 17.60 -1.98 18.17
N PRO A 7 18.27 -1.12 18.98
CA PRO A 7 17.94 0.29 19.05
C PRO A 7 17.98 0.91 17.65
N GLU A 8 17.01 1.75 17.35
CA GLU A 8 16.77 2.36 16.01
C GLU A 8 18.01 3.12 15.45
N ASP A 9 18.90 3.54 16.32
CA ASP A 9 20.11 4.31 15.98
C ASP A 9 21.18 3.50 15.21
N ASN A 10 21.09 2.17 15.21
CA ASN A 10 22.04 1.28 14.53
C ASN A 10 21.56 0.72 13.19
N LEU A 11 20.42 1.20 12.68
CA LEU A 11 19.96 0.81 11.34
C LEU A 11 20.86 1.47 10.29
N PRO A 12 21.54 0.68 9.45
CA PRO A 12 22.36 1.27 8.41
C PRO A 12 21.47 2.11 7.49
N GLN A 13 21.79 3.40 7.33
CA GLN A 13 21.12 4.38 6.44
C GLN A 13 21.16 4.00 4.94
N LYS A 14 21.16 2.71 4.63
CA LYS A 14 21.39 2.18 3.28
C LYS A 14 20.14 2.08 2.39
N PHE A 15 18.95 2.37 2.93
CA PHE A 15 17.74 2.25 2.11
C PHE A 15 17.33 3.60 1.55
N PRO A 16 17.31 3.75 0.21
CA PRO A 16 16.78 4.96 -0.40
C PRO A 16 15.31 5.11 -0.03
N LYS A 17 14.94 6.26 0.53
CA LYS A 17 13.56 6.58 0.91
C LYS A 17 12.67 6.64 -0.33
N ILE A 18 11.49 6.06 -0.23
CA ILE A 18 10.45 6.23 -1.23
C ILE A 18 9.57 7.42 -0.82
N PRO A 19 9.33 8.37 -1.73
CA PRO A 19 8.39 9.45 -1.50
C PRO A 19 6.99 8.91 -1.15
N LEU A 20 6.31 9.57 -0.22
CA LEU A 20 4.99 9.14 0.28
C LEU A 20 3.92 9.17 -0.82
N ASP A 21 4.01 10.10 -1.77
CA ASP A 21 3.13 10.19 -2.93
C ASP A 21 3.18 8.91 -3.79
N ARG A 22 4.37 8.36 -4.03
CA ARG A 22 4.52 7.10 -4.78
C ARG A 22 3.89 5.93 -4.03
N ARG A 23 4.02 5.88 -2.70
CA ARG A 23 3.39 4.85 -1.87
C ARG A 23 1.86 4.98 -1.91
N ALA A 24 1.34 6.22 -1.86
CA ALA A 24 -0.09 6.49 -1.98
C ALA A 24 -0.63 6.06 -3.35
N TYR A 25 0.06 6.38 -4.45
CA TYR A 25 -0.35 5.92 -5.78
C TYR A 25 -0.35 4.40 -5.92
N ALA A 26 0.67 3.71 -5.37
CA ALA A 26 0.69 2.24 -5.38
C ALA A 26 -0.49 1.66 -4.60
N PHE A 27 -0.80 2.23 -3.44
CA PHE A 27 -1.96 1.84 -2.65
C PHE A 27 -3.27 2.05 -3.42
N LEU A 28 -3.43 3.21 -4.06
CA LEU A 28 -4.63 3.53 -4.85
C LEU A 28 -4.83 2.58 -6.03
N ILE A 29 -3.76 2.18 -6.73
CA ILE A 29 -3.83 1.19 -7.81
C ILE A 29 -4.30 -0.17 -7.26
N ASP A 30 -3.71 -0.63 -6.15
CA ASP A 30 -4.12 -1.88 -5.51
C ASP A 30 -5.58 -1.80 -5.03
N PHE A 31 -5.93 -0.73 -4.33
CA PHE A 31 -7.27 -0.50 -3.81
C PHE A 31 -8.33 -0.47 -4.93
N ALA A 32 -8.11 0.33 -5.97
CA ALA A 32 -9.05 0.46 -7.08
C ALA A 32 -9.24 -0.89 -7.81
N SER A 33 -8.16 -1.65 -8.02
CA SER A 33 -8.22 -2.96 -8.66
C SER A 33 -9.04 -3.96 -7.82
N ILE A 34 -8.83 -3.97 -6.51
CA ILE A 34 -9.51 -4.89 -5.59
C ILE A 34 -10.99 -4.47 -5.43
N TRP A 35 -11.26 -3.16 -5.29
CA TRP A 35 -12.62 -2.64 -5.23
C TRP A 35 -13.39 -2.98 -6.50
N PHE A 36 -12.81 -2.76 -7.68
CA PHE A 36 -13.42 -3.13 -8.95
C PHE A 36 -13.74 -4.62 -9.01
N LEU A 37 -12.79 -5.50 -8.67
CA LEU A 37 -13.01 -6.95 -8.66
C LEU A 37 -14.10 -7.38 -7.65
N SER A 38 -14.13 -6.77 -6.46
CA SER A 38 -15.16 -7.09 -5.46
C SER A 38 -16.54 -6.57 -5.82
N SER A 39 -16.63 -5.54 -6.70
CA SER A 39 -17.91 -4.96 -7.14
C SER A 39 -18.75 -5.91 -8.00
N PHE A 40 -18.17 -6.98 -8.56
CA PHE A 40 -18.95 -8.01 -9.24
C PHE A 40 -19.90 -8.76 -8.29
N ALA A 41 -19.68 -8.69 -6.97
CA ALA A 41 -20.59 -9.25 -5.94
C ALA A 41 -21.59 -8.20 -5.41
N ASN A 42 -21.95 -7.19 -6.22
CA ASN A 42 -22.73 -6.01 -5.81
C ASN A 42 -24.18 -6.31 -5.37
N SER A 43 -24.66 -7.55 -5.48
CA SER A 43 -25.97 -7.97 -5.00
C SER A 43 -26.11 -7.96 -3.46
N SER A 44 -24.99 -8.01 -2.72
CA SER A 44 -24.95 -7.99 -1.26
C SER A 44 -23.72 -7.21 -0.76
N PRO A 45 -23.93 -6.09 -0.04
CA PRO A 45 -22.82 -5.32 0.55
C PRO A 45 -21.95 -6.15 1.50
N VAL A 46 -22.58 -7.10 2.22
CA VAL A 46 -21.86 -8.00 3.12
C VAL A 46 -20.96 -8.94 2.33
N LEU A 47 -21.48 -9.54 1.26
CA LEU A 47 -20.69 -10.41 0.39
C LEU A 47 -19.54 -9.64 -0.27
N GLN A 48 -19.78 -8.41 -0.74
CA GLN A 48 -18.75 -7.55 -1.31
C GLN A 48 -17.64 -7.26 -0.28
N PHE A 49 -17.99 -6.99 0.98
CA PHE A 49 -17.04 -6.74 2.05
C PHE A 49 -16.09 -7.93 2.27
N PHE A 50 -16.63 -9.14 2.42
CA PHE A 50 -15.81 -10.34 2.60
C PHE A 50 -15.01 -10.70 1.35
N LEU A 51 -15.58 -10.51 0.16
CA LEU A 51 -14.87 -10.73 -1.09
C LEU A 51 -13.71 -9.73 -1.26
N PHE A 52 -13.92 -8.46 -0.88
CA PHE A 52 -12.86 -7.46 -0.86
C PHE A 52 -11.70 -7.89 0.03
N LEU A 53 -11.96 -8.32 1.27
CA LEU A 53 -10.93 -8.79 2.18
C LEU A 53 -10.21 -10.04 1.66
N LEU A 54 -10.93 -10.98 1.06
CA LEU A 54 -10.35 -12.18 0.46
C LEU A 54 -9.41 -11.83 -0.70
N ILE A 55 -9.89 -11.01 -1.64
CA ILE A 55 -9.08 -10.57 -2.80
C ILE A 55 -7.89 -9.75 -2.31
N TRP A 56 -8.09 -8.87 -1.30
CA TRP A 56 -7.02 -8.11 -0.68
C TRP A 56 -5.92 -9.02 -0.16
N TRP A 57 -6.29 -10.03 0.62
CA TRP A 57 -5.33 -10.98 1.17
C TRP A 57 -4.62 -11.78 0.07
N CYS A 58 -5.35 -12.26 -0.94
CA CYS A 58 -4.75 -12.96 -2.07
C CYS A 58 -3.73 -12.10 -2.83
N LEU A 59 -4.08 -10.86 -3.17
CA LEU A 59 -3.23 -10.00 -4.00
C LEU A 59 -2.12 -9.29 -3.20
N ARG A 60 -2.31 -9.04 -1.90
CA ARG A 60 -1.36 -8.28 -1.09
C ARG A 60 -0.52 -9.14 -0.15
N VAL A 61 -0.91 -10.41 0.08
CA VAL A 61 -0.14 -11.38 0.86
C VAL A 61 0.38 -12.49 -0.03
N LEU A 62 -0.50 -13.31 -0.63
CA LEU A 62 -0.05 -14.48 -1.40
C LEU A 62 0.72 -14.09 -2.66
N LEU A 63 0.17 -13.18 -3.48
CA LEU A 63 0.86 -12.71 -4.68
C LEU A 63 2.19 -12.02 -4.32
N VAL A 64 2.21 -11.18 -3.28
CA VAL A 64 3.42 -10.48 -2.82
C VAL A 64 4.50 -11.47 -2.36
N ALA A 65 4.12 -12.53 -1.63
CA ALA A 65 5.04 -13.58 -1.21
C ALA A 65 5.67 -14.32 -2.39
N GLN A 66 4.92 -14.50 -3.48
CA GLN A 66 5.40 -15.17 -4.69
C GLN A 66 6.13 -14.22 -5.67
N ASN A 67 5.74 -12.94 -5.69
CA ASN A 67 6.22 -11.93 -6.64
C ASN A 67 7.28 -11.01 -6.03
N GLN A 68 8.27 -11.57 -5.34
CA GLN A 68 9.44 -10.84 -4.81
C GLN A 68 9.10 -9.57 -3.98
N GLY A 69 8.01 -9.59 -3.22
CA GLY A 69 7.59 -8.47 -2.37
C GLY A 69 6.78 -7.39 -3.09
N GLN A 70 6.24 -7.68 -4.28
CA GLN A 70 5.53 -6.70 -5.10
C GLN A 70 4.06 -7.06 -5.25
N SER A 71 3.16 -6.14 -4.86
CA SER A 71 1.77 -6.11 -5.28
C SER A 71 1.66 -5.47 -6.67
N LEU A 72 0.48 -5.44 -7.25
CA LEU A 72 0.20 -4.84 -8.55
C LEU A 72 0.60 -3.35 -8.59
N GLY A 73 0.18 -2.57 -7.59
CA GLY A 73 0.51 -1.15 -7.48
C GLY A 73 2.01 -0.92 -7.20
N ARG A 74 2.62 -1.73 -6.34
CA ARG A 74 4.07 -1.63 -6.07
C ARG A 74 4.90 -2.02 -7.28
N TRP A 75 4.50 -3.04 -8.01
CA TRP A 75 5.14 -3.44 -9.26
C TRP A 75 5.08 -2.32 -10.31
N SER A 76 3.92 -1.66 -10.44
CA SER A 76 3.71 -0.55 -11.37
C SER A 76 4.61 0.66 -11.10
N LEU A 77 5.00 0.86 -9.83
CA LEU A 77 5.79 2.01 -9.39
C LEU A 77 7.21 1.65 -8.94
N ASP A 78 7.73 0.50 -9.37
CA ASP A 78 9.09 0.04 -9.05
C ASP A 78 9.41 0.02 -7.55
N MET A 79 8.51 -0.59 -6.76
CA MET A 79 8.68 -0.73 -5.32
C MET A 79 8.50 -2.18 -4.89
N LYS A 80 9.11 -2.56 -3.78
CA LYS A 80 8.93 -3.86 -3.13
C LYS A 80 8.96 -3.74 -1.62
N VAL A 81 8.36 -4.71 -0.93
CA VAL A 81 8.44 -4.86 0.52
C VAL A 81 9.55 -5.83 0.85
N ILE A 82 10.32 -5.50 1.89
CA ILE A 82 11.31 -6.38 2.48
C ILE A 82 11.17 -6.38 4.00
N ASP A 83 11.65 -7.42 4.63
CA ASP A 83 11.85 -7.48 6.07
C ASP A 83 13.00 -6.55 6.47
N LEU A 84 12.76 -5.72 7.49
CA LEU A 84 13.72 -4.71 7.92
C LEU A 84 14.97 -5.33 8.54
N GLN A 85 14.83 -6.42 9.32
CA GLN A 85 15.93 -7.05 10.03
C GLN A 85 16.72 -7.98 9.13
N LEU A 86 16.01 -8.83 8.38
CA LEU A 86 16.61 -9.89 7.57
C LEU A 86 16.98 -9.43 6.16
N GLN A 87 16.54 -8.23 5.74
CA GLN A 87 16.76 -7.65 4.41
C GLN A 87 16.37 -8.59 3.25
N ARG A 88 15.45 -9.49 3.52
CA ARG A 88 14.92 -10.48 2.57
C ARG A 88 13.40 -10.32 2.42
N LEU A 89 12.81 -11.17 1.60
CA LEU A 89 11.35 -11.22 1.45
C LEU A 89 10.69 -11.52 2.80
N PRO A 90 9.68 -10.74 3.25
CA PRO A 90 8.95 -11.03 4.47
C PRO A 90 8.22 -12.36 4.36
N GLY A 91 8.08 -13.06 5.48
CA GLY A 91 7.25 -14.26 5.56
C GLY A 91 5.76 -13.95 5.38
N ILE A 92 4.97 -14.99 5.14
CA ILE A 92 3.51 -14.85 4.99
C ILE A 92 2.89 -14.27 6.26
N LEU A 93 3.41 -14.62 7.44
CA LEU A 93 2.87 -14.15 8.72
C LEU A 93 3.09 -12.64 8.89
N GLU A 94 4.28 -12.14 8.59
CA GLU A 94 4.63 -10.72 8.65
C GLU A 94 3.80 -9.91 7.64
N LEU A 95 3.67 -10.43 6.42
CA LEU A 95 2.80 -9.85 5.40
C LEU A 95 1.33 -9.85 5.85
N SER A 96 0.84 -10.94 6.44
CA SER A 96 -0.55 -11.03 6.92
C SER A 96 -0.83 -10.04 8.06
N LYS A 97 0.06 -9.91 9.04
CA LYS A 97 -0.07 -8.91 10.13
C LYS A 97 -0.15 -7.49 9.57
N ARG A 98 0.73 -7.17 8.64
CA ARG A 98 0.78 -5.90 7.95
C ARG A 98 -0.53 -5.61 7.19
N GLU A 99 -0.94 -6.56 6.35
CA GLU A 99 -2.08 -6.40 5.47
C GLU A 99 -3.43 -6.55 6.19
N ALA A 100 -3.47 -7.15 7.39
CA ALA A 100 -4.66 -7.14 8.24
C ALA A 100 -5.04 -5.71 8.66
N ILE A 101 -4.07 -4.88 9.03
CA ILE A 101 -4.29 -3.49 9.40
C ILE A 101 -4.63 -2.65 8.16
N ALA A 102 -3.77 -2.69 7.14
CA ALA A 102 -3.97 -1.91 5.92
C ALA A 102 -5.24 -2.32 5.16
N GLY A 103 -5.52 -3.63 5.08
CA GLY A 103 -6.71 -4.18 4.43
C GLY A 103 -7.99 -3.93 5.21
N GLY A 104 -7.93 -3.98 6.55
CA GLY A 104 -9.06 -3.60 7.41
C GLY A 104 -9.45 -2.13 7.20
N GLY A 105 -8.47 -1.22 7.22
CA GLY A 105 -8.69 0.19 6.93
C GLY A 105 -9.20 0.44 5.50
N ALA A 106 -8.65 -0.28 4.52
CA ALA A 106 -9.10 -0.22 3.13
C ALA A 106 -10.54 -0.73 2.95
N ALA A 107 -10.92 -1.83 3.63
CA ALA A 107 -12.27 -2.35 3.59
C ALA A 107 -13.29 -1.36 4.18
N LEU A 108 -12.95 -0.71 5.30
CA LEU A 108 -13.78 0.36 5.86
C LEU A 108 -13.91 1.54 4.89
N MET A 109 -12.81 1.98 4.26
CA MET A 109 -12.84 3.01 3.24
C MET A 109 -13.73 2.61 2.05
N MET A 110 -13.69 1.37 1.60
CA MET A 110 -14.57 0.83 0.55
C MET A 110 -16.04 0.95 0.94
N VAL A 111 -16.41 0.56 2.18
CA VAL A 111 -17.78 0.73 2.70
C VAL A 111 -18.17 2.21 2.73
N GLY A 112 -17.26 3.08 3.19
CA GLY A 112 -17.48 4.54 3.19
C GLY A 112 -17.75 5.11 1.80
N LEU A 113 -17.01 4.65 0.79
CA LEU A 113 -17.22 5.05 -0.61
C LEU A 113 -18.56 4.56 -1.16
N ASN A 114 -18.94 3.33 -0.86
CA ASN A 114 -20.22 2.76 -1.32
C ASN A 114 -21.44 3.46 -0.68
N THR A 115 -21.28 4.00 0.53
CA THR A 115 -22.36 4.71 1.25
C THR A 115 -22.31 6.24 1.06
N PHE A 116 -21.29 6.75 0.38
CA PHE A 116 -21.00 8.20 0.24
C PHE A 116 -22.20 9.02 -0.25
N PHE A 117 -22.92 8.56 -1.28
CA PHE A 117 -24.06 9.30 -1.83
C PHE A 117 -25.26 9.36 -0.88
N GLY A 118 -25.42 8.39 0.02
CA GLY A 118 -26.46 8.41 1.05
C GLY A 118 -26.04 9.16 2.32
N ASN A 119 -24.77 9.10 2.68
CA ASN A 119 -24.21 9.78 3.87
C ASN A 119 -22.71 10.11 3.65
N PRO A 120 -22.37 11.32 3.22
CA PRO A 120 -20.98 11.73 2.98
C PRO A 120 -20.08 11.62 4.21
N LEU A 121 -20.63 11.78 5.42
CA LEU A 121 -19.89 11.69 6.67
C LEU A 121 -19.32 10.28 6.90
N SER A 122 -20.01 9.25 6.38
CA SER A 122 -19.56 7.86 6.47
C SER A 122 -18.17 7.65 5.83
N LEU A 123 -17.88 8.31 4.72
CA LEU A 123 -16.57 8.22 4.08
C LEU A 123 -15.47 8.75 4.99
N ILE A 124 -15.66 9.90 5.62
CA ILE A 124 -14.68 10.51 6.51
C ILE A 124 -14.44 9.62 7.73
N LEU A 125 -15.50 9.15 8.37
CA LEU A 125 -15.42 8.32 9.58
C LEU A 125 -14.77 6.96 9.28
N LEU A 126 -15.21 6.28 8.21
CA LEU A 126 -14.75 4.93 7.89
C LEU A 126 -13.35 4.92 7.26
N SER A 127 -12.91 6.01 6.63
CA SER A 127 -11.53 6.10 6.13
C SER A 127 -10.53 6.60 7.17
N SER A 128 -10.98 7.16 8.30
CA SER A 128 -10.10 7.73 9.33
C SER A 128 -9.07 6.74 9.90
N PRO A 129 -9.36 5.43 10.13
CA PRO A 129 -8.35 4.48 10.59
C PRO A 129 -7.22 4.28 9.57
N LEU A 130 -7.55 4.25 8.28
CA LEU A 130 -6.57 4.15 7.21
C LEU A 130 -5.67 5.38 7.13
N PHE A 131 -6.26 6.58 7.25
CA PHE A 131 -5.49 7.83 7.26
C PHE A 131 -4.60 7.94 8.51
N ALA A 132 -5.07 7.49 9.67
CA ALA A 132 -4.25 7.43 10.88
C ALA A 132 -3.06 6.48 10.71
N ASP A 133 -3.28 5.29 10.16
CA ASP A 133 -2.24 4.31 9.85
C ASP A 133 -1.18 4.89 8.89
N CYS A 134 -1.63 5.45 7.77
CA CYS A 134 -0.73 6.05 6.78
C CYS A 134 -0.07 7.34 7.28
N GLY A 135 -0.77 8.11 8.12
CA GLY A 135 -0.27 9.38 8.69
C GLY A 135 0.97 9.19 9.56
N MET A 136 1.11 8.03 10.20
CA MET A 136 2.31 7.72 10.97
C MET A 136 3.58 7.65 10.13
N ALA A 137 3.46 7.42 8.82
CA ALA A 137 4.62 7.46 7.91
C ALA A 137 5.19 8.87 7.72
N ILE A 138 4.37 9.92 7.94
CA ILE A 138 4.82 11.32 7.86
C ILE A 138 5.76 11.66 9.02
N GLY A 139 5.48 11.08 10.21
CA GLY A 139 6.31 11.26 11.40
C GLY A 139 7.57 10.38 11.44
N ASP A 140 7.72 9.43 10.53
CA ASP A 140 8.92 8.58 10.46
C ASP A 140 9.95 9.19 9.49
N GLU A 141 10.75 10.14 9.99
CA GLU A 141 11.75 10.83 9.18
C GLU A 141 12.82 9.90 8.60
N GLN A 142 13.07 8.75 9.20
CA GLN A 142 14.14 7.85 8.77
C GLN A 142 13.73 6.92 7.64
N LEU A 143 12.58 6.26 7.76
CA LEU A 143 12.19 5.16 6.88
C LEU A 143 10.80 5.34 6.22
N ASN A 144 10.06 6.40 6.56
CA ASN A 144 8.69 6.65 6.09
C ASN A 144 7.74 5.45 6.31
N ARG A 145 7.83 4.77 7.47
CA ARG A 145 7.01 3.59 7.78
C ARG A 145 5.64 3.99 8.31
N ALA A 146 4.60 3.48 7.73
CA ALA A 146 3.26 3.52 8.27
C ALA A 146 3.13 2.58 9.50
N PHE A 147 2.02 2.66 10.23
CA PHE A 147 1.80 1.81 11.40
C PHE A 147 1.80 0.32 11.03
N HIS A 148 1.12 -0.06 9.95
CA HIS A 148 1.12 -1.44 9.47
C HIS A 148 2.53 -1.94 9.10
N ASP A 149 3.41 -1.08 8.58
CA ASP A 149 4.81 -1.43 8.28
C ASP A 149 5.59 -1.76 9.56
N ARG A 150 5.35 -0.99 10.64
CA ARG A 150 6.00 -1.19 11.93
C ARG A 150 5.57 -2.50 12.59
N ILE A 151 4.27 -2.79 12.58
CA ILE A 151 3.71 -4.05 13.13
C ILE A 151 4.20 -5.27 12.35
N GLY A 152 4.33 -5.16 11.02
CA GLY A 152 4.87 -6.23 10.16
C GLY A 152 6.38 -6.33 10.17
N GLY A 153 7.13 -5.42 10.82
CA GLY A 153 8.59 -5.39 10.77
C GLY A 153 9.16 -5.17 9.35
N THR A 154 8.40 -4.49 8.49
CA THR A 154 8.70 -4.36 7.07
C THR A 154 9.06 -2.94 6.66
N ILE A 155 9.71 -2.81 5.52
CA ILE A 155 10.00 -1.54 4.87
C ILE A 155 9.73 -1.64 3.37
N VAL A 156 9.32 -0.53 2.76
CA VAL A 156 9.14 -0.43 1.30
C VAL A 156 10.38 0.22 0.70
N ILE A 157 11.01 -0.45 -0.26
CA ILE A 157 12.20 0.02 -0.96
C ILE A 157 11.98 0.09 -2.48
N PRO A 158 12.71 0.98 -3.22
CA PRO A 158 12.64 0.99 -4.66
C PRO A 158 13.29 -0.26 -5.27
N THR A 159 12.77 -0.71 -6.40
CA THR A 159 13.43 -1.70 -7.25
C THR A 159 14.21 -1.00 -8.36
N ARG A 160 15.31 -1.61 -8.82
CA ARG A 160 16.17 -1.03 -9.89
C ARG A 160 15.71 -1.40 -11.30
N ARG A 161 14.42 -1.67 -11.52
CA ARG A 161 13.92 -2.10 -12.84
C ARG A 161 13.87 -0.97 -13.88
N GLY A 162 13.85 0.30 -13.44
CA GLY A 162 13.76 1.45 -14.34
C GLY A 162 12.42 1.61 -15.07
N PHE A 163 11.39 0.87 -14.63
CA PHE A 163 10.08 0.80 -15.27
C PHE A 163 8.97 1.38 -14.38
N SER A 164 9.10 2.64 -14.01
CA SER A 164 8.12 3.30 -13.16
C SER A 164 7.07 4.04 -13.97
N LEU A 165 5.78 3.74 -13.75
CA LEU A 165 4.65 4.37 -14.45
C LEU A 165 4.61 5.89 -14.22
N ASP A 166 4.93 6.36 -13.02
CA ASP A 166 4.93 7.79 -12.69
C ASP A 166 5.94 8.57 -13.56
N LEU A 167 7.13 8.01 -13.78
CA LEU A 167 8.12 8.62 -14.65
C LEU A 167 7.68 8.66 -16.11
N ARG A 168 6.96 7.63 -16.57
CA ARG A 168 6.40 7.60 -17.94
C ARG A 168 5.28 8.59 -18.11
N LEU A 169 4.35 8.65 -17.16
CA LEU A 169 3.25 9.62 -17.18
C LEU A 169 3.76 11.05 -17.12
N ARG A 170 4.77 11.35 -16.30
CA ARG A 170 5.44 12.67 -16.28
C ARG A 170 6.06 13.00 -17.63
N ARG A 171 6.79 12.07 -18.26
CA ARG A 171 7.37 12.30 -19.61
C ARG A 171 6.29 12.58 -20.66
N LEU A 172 5.23 11.79 -20.68
CA LEU A 172 4.09 12.00 -21.59
C LEU A 172 3.43 13.35 -21.33
N TRP A 173 3.22 13.73 -20.08
CA TRP A 173 2.66 15.05 -19.73
C TRP A 173 3.52 16.20 -20.23
N TYR A 174 4.84 16.13 -20.04
CA TYR A 174 5.75 17.16 -20.56
C TYR A 174 5.74 17.21 -22.10
N GLN A 175 5.64 16.08 -22.76
CA GLN A 175 5.54 16.03 -24.23
C GLN A 175 4.24 16.67 -24.74
N VAL A 176 3.11 16.35 -24.11
CA VAL A 176 1.79 16.93 -24.46
C VAL A 176 1.78 18.45 -24.20
N LYS A 177 2.27 18.86 -23.00
CA LYS A 177 2.35 20.29 -22.66
C LYS A 177 3.28 21.07 -23.58
N GLY A 178 4.38 20.45 -24.03
CA GLY A 178 5.29 21.05 -25.03
C GLY A 178 4.67 21.21 -26.41
N ARG A 179 3.75 20.30 -26.79
CA ARG A 179 2.99 20.42 -28.07
C ARG A 179 1.88 21.47 -28.02
N MET A 180 1.25 21.68 -26.86
CA MET A 180 0.20 22.70 -26.69
C MET A 180 0.74 24.14 -26.61
N ARG A 181 2.06 24.33 -26.47
CA ARG A 181 2.71 25.64 -26.43
C ARG A 181 3.32 26.09 -27.78
N ARG A 182 3.20 25.25 -28.79
CA ARG A 182 3.57 25.56 -30.18
C ARG A 182 2.32 25.82 -31.01
#